data_e6d0e9055dafc278cfc8e478970c4f19
#
_entry.id   e6d0e9055dafc278cfc8e478970c4f19
#
_cell.length_a   1.000
_cell.length_b   1.000
_cell.length_c   1.000
_cell.angle_alpha   90.00
_cell.angle_beta   90.00
_cell.angle_gamma   90.00
#
_symmetry.space_group_name_H-M   'P 1'
#
loop_
_entity.id
_entity.type
_entity.pdbx_description
1 polymer ?
#
loop_
_entity_poly.entity_id
_entity_poly.type
_entity_poly.pdbx_seq_one_letter_code
_entity_poly.pdbx_strand_id
1 'polypeptide(L)'
;MAIEVPSLLITDDDSAFRETLQGVFEPQGYHTLLAGDGEEALHIVRTQVVHLALLDMHMPRLTGLQTLRLLKQVKAMLPCILMSANLDEAIIQQAQREHAFSVLRKPVTRLQITCVVRQALERAYNWHAGPARS
;
A
#
# COMPACT_ATOMS: atom_id res chain seq x y z
N MET A 1 -7.02 5.86 19.00
CA MET A 1 -6.07 4.90 19.58
C MET A 1 -4.73 5.01 18.87
N ALA A 2 -3.65 5.06 19.63
CA ALA A 2 -2.31 5.14 19.03
C ALA A 2 -1.94 3.79 18.41
N ILE A 3 -1.34 3.82 17.22
CA ILE A 3 -0.82 2.64 16.56
C ILE A 3 0.62 2.43 17.01
N GLU A 4 0.92 1.27 17.60
CA GLU A 4 2.30 0.95 17.97
C GLU A 4 3.08 0.39 16.79
N VAL A 5 2.50 -0.59 16.10
CA VAL A 5 3.09 -1.25 14.94
C VAL A 5 2.09 -1.22 13.79
N PRO A 6 2.30 -0.35 12.79
CA PRO A 6 1.40 -0.33 11.65
C PRO A 6 1.45 -1.62 10.85
N SER A 7 0.29 -2.06 10.37
CA SER A 7 0.15 -3.22 9.49
C SER A 7 0.00 -2.74 8.06
N LEU A 8 0.94 -3.14 7.21
CA LEU A 8 0.97 -2.80 5.80
C LEU A 8 0.53 -4.00 4.96
N LEU A 9 -0.45 -3.78 4.10
CA LEU A 9 -0.86 -4.79 3.11
C LEU A 9 -0.08 -4.54 1.82
N ILE A 10 0.66 -5.54 1.37
CA ILE A 10 1.43 -5.48 0.13
C ILE A 10 0.77 -6.38 -0.89
N THR A 11 0.20 -5.78 -1.95
CA THR A 11 -0.57 -6.50 -2.96
C THR A 11 0.12 -6.38 -4.31
N ASP A 12 0.61 -7.51 -4.81
CA ASP A 12 1.29 -7.60 -6.10
C ASP A 12 1.24 -9.06 -6.54
N ASP A 13 1.04 -9.32 -7.83
CA ASP A 13 1.00 -10.69 -8.35
C ASP A 13 2.41 -11.31 -8.50
N ASP A 14 3.47 -10.51 -8.39
CA ASP A 14 4.84 -10.97 -8.39
C ASP A 14 5.29 -11.28 -6.95
N SER A 15 5.44 -12.57 -6.63
CA SER A 15 5.82 -13.00 -5.29
C SER A 15 7.19 -12.50 -4.87
N ALA A 16 8.15 -12.42 -5.80
CA ALA A 16 9.49 -11.93 -5.50
C ALA A 16 9.45 -10.45 -5.09
N PHE A 17 8.61 -9.65 -5.77
CA PHE A 17 8.45 -8.24 -5.43
C PHE A 17 7.78 -8.06 -4.06
N ARG A 18 6.73 -8.87 -3.77
CA ARG A 18 6.09 -8.84 -2.44
C ARG A 18 7.11 -9.13 -1.34
N GLU A 19 7.91 -10.17 -1.51
CA GLU A 19 8.92 -10.57 -0.53
C GLU A 19 10.01 -9.50 -0.38
N THR A 20 10.38 -8.85 -1.48
CA THR A 20 11.34 -7.75 -1.45
C THR A 20 10.83 -6.60 -0.60
N LEU A 21 9.57 -6.19 -0.79
CA LEU A 21 8.97 -5.13 0.02
C LEU A 21 8.81 -5.54 1.48
N GLN A 22 8.42 -6.77 1.74
CA GLN A 22 8.37 -7.31 3.11
C GLN A 22 9.74 -7.17 3.79
N GLY A 23 10.81 -7.53 3.07
CA GLY A 23 12.19 -7.39 3.56
C GLY A 23 12.62 -5.95 3.78
N VAL A 24 11.98 -4.99 3.11
CA VAL A 24 12.24 -3.56 3.34
C VAL A 24 11.53 -3.08 4.61
N PHE A 25 10.27 -3.47 4.82
CA PHE A 25 9.44 -2.88 5.86
C PHE A 25 9.54 -3.59 7.21
N GLU A 26 9.66 -4.90 7.26
CA GLU A 26 9.74 -5.62 8.53
C GLU A 26 10.93 -5.20 9.39
N PRO A 27 12.15 -5.04 8.84
CA PRO A 27 13.28 -4.55 9.66
C PRO A 27 13.07 -3.14 10.19
N GLN A 28 12.18 -2.35 9.59
CA GLN A 28 11.84 -1.00 10.07
C GLN A 28 10.76 -1.00 11.15
N GLY A 29 10.27 -2.18 11.53
CA GLY A 29 9.30 -2.32 12.61
C GLY A 29 7.84 -2.39 12.17
N TYR A 30 7.57 -2.54 10.88
CA TYR A 30 6.20 -2.71 10.37
C TYR A 30 5.79 -4.17 10.37
N HIS A 31 4.51 -4.42 10.61
CA HIS A 31 3.91 -5.71 10.32
C HIS A 31 3.47 -5.74 8.86
N THR A 32 3.72 -6.83 8.15
CA THR A 32 3.34 -6.93 6.73
C THR A 32 2.37 -8.08 6.51
N LEU A 33 1.39 -7.83 5.63
CA LEU A 33 0.44 -8.82 5.14
C LEU A 33 0.58 -8.85 3.62
N LEU A 34 0.63 -10.04 3.04
CA LEU A 34 0.90 -10.20 1.61
C LEU A 34 -0.34 -10.73 0.88
N ALA A 35 -0.65 -10.12 -0.25
CA ALA A 35 -1.74 -10.55 -1.13
C ALA A 35 -1.22 -10.68 -2.56
N GLY A 36 -1.59 -11.77 -3.23
CA GLY A 36 -1.20 -12.04 -4.62
C GLY A 36 -2.15 -11.44 -5.66
N ASP A 37 -3.32 -10.98 -5.24
CA ASP A 37 -4.31 -10.38 -6.13
C ASP A 37 -5.29 -9.50 -5.34
N GLY A 38 -6.20 -8.83 -6.05
CA GLY A 38 -7.15 -7.90 -5.45
C GLY A 38 -8.19 -8.58 -4.57
N GLU A 39 -8.60 -9.79 -4.90
CA GLU A 39 -9.58 -10.53 -4.09
C GLU A 39 -9.00 -10.92 -2.74
N GLU A 40 -7.76 -11.39 -2.74
CA GLU A 40 -7.05 -11.72 -1.51
C GLU A 40 -6.84 -10.46 -0.64
N ALA A 41 -6.47 -9.34 -1.28
CA ALA A 41 -6.34 -8.06 -0.58
C ALA A 41 -7.65 -7.66 0.10
N LEU A 42 -8.77 -7.78 -0.60
CA LEU A 42 -10.09 -7.47 -0.06
C LEU A 42 -10.42 -8.36 1.14
N HIS A 43 -10.16 -9.66 1.04
CA HIS A 43 -10.36 -10.60 2.13
C HIS A 43 -9.54 -10.21 3.37
N ILE A 44 -8.28 -9.85 3.18
CA ILE A 44 -7.39 -9.45 4.28
C ILE A 44 -7.92 -8.18 4.95
N VAL A 45 -8.34 -7.17 4.20
CA VAL A 45 -8.85 -5.92 4.77
C VAL A 45 -10.15 -6.16 5.55
N ARG A 46 -10.97 -7.13 5.12
CA ARG A 46 -12.21 -7.48 5.83
C ARG A 46 -11.98 -8.25 7.13
N THR A 47 -10.90 -8.99 7.23
CA THR A 47 -10.69 -9.95 8.32
C THR A 47 -9.56 -9.58 9.27
N GLN A 48 -8.68 -8.68 8.89
CA GLN A 48 -7.50 -8.32 9.67
C GLN A 48 -7.35 -6.81 9.75
N VAL A 49 -6.58 -6.35 10.74
CA VAL A 49 -6.27 -4.94 10.89
C VAL A 49 -5.25 -4.54 9.84
N VAL A 50 -5.60 -3.57 9.00
CA VAL A 50 -4.72 -3.02 7.97
C VAL A 50 -4.73 -1.50 8.11
N HIS A 51 -3.56 -0.89 8.17
CA HIS A 51 -3.42 0.55 8.31
C HIS A 51 -3.09 1.25 6.99
N LEU A 52 -2.52 0.52 6.03
CA LEU A 52 -2.15 1.08 4.74
C LEU A 52 -2.05 -0.06 3.71
N ALA A 53 -2.46 0.18 2.47
CA ALA A 53 -2.36 -0.79 1.39
C ALA A 53 -1.45 -0.26 0.27
N LEU A 54 -0.49 -1.10 -0.12
CA LEU A 54 0.32 -0.93 -1.32
C LEU A 54 -0.28 -1.84 -2.39
N LEU A 55 -0.60 -1.27 -3.56
CA LEU A 55 -1.31 -1.98 -4.62
C LEU A 55 -0.57 -1.85 -5.95
N ASP A 56 -0.22 -2.98 -6.55
CA ASP A 56 0.24 -3.00 -7.93
C ASP A 56 -0.94 -2.68 -8.86
N MET A 57 -0.73 -1.79 -9.82
CA MET A 57 -1.77 -1.44 -10.78
C MET A 57 -2.12 -2.60 -11.72
N HIS A 58 -1.15 -3.40 -12.10
CA HIS A 58 -1.31 -4.45 -13.11
C HIS A 58 -1.37 -5.83 -12.47
N MET A 59 -2.59 -6.28 -12.20
CA MET A 59 -2.85 -7.61 -11.64
C MET A 59 -3.97 -8.29 -12.46
N PRO A 60 -4.00 -9.62 -12.51
CA PRO A 60 -5.08 -10.33 -13.21
C PRO A 60 -6.42 -10.11 -12.49
N ARG A 61 -7.50 -10.15 -13.23
CA ARG A 61 -8.90 -10.02 -12.79
C ARG A 61 -9.24 -8.63 -12.25
N LEU A 62 -8.62 -8.20 -11.16
CA LEU A 62 -8.83 -6.87 -10.60
C LEU A 62 -7.54 -6.06 -10.71
N THR A 63 -7.62 -4.89 -11.35
CA THR A 63 -6.49 -3.95 -11.36
C THR A 63 -6.28 -3.36 -9.97
N GLY A 64 -5.12 -2.73 -9.76
CA GLY A 64 -4.88 -2.01 -8.50
C GLY A 64 -5.92 -0.93 -8.24
N LEU A 65 -6.35 -0.22 -9.29
CA LEU A 65 -7.36 0.83 -9.16
C LEU A 65 -8.73 0.27 -8.78
N GLN A 66 -9.14 -0.85 -9.41
CA GLN A 66 -10.38 -1.53 -9.05
C GLN A 66 -10.32 -2.06 -7.62
N THR A 67 -9.19 -2.62 -7.24
CA THR A 67 -8.97 -3.11 -5.87
C THR A 67 -9.06 -1.95 -4.87
N LEU A 68 -8.41 -0.83 -5.15
CA LEU A 68 -8.47 0.36 -4.30
C LEU A 68 -9.91 0.79 -4.06
N ARG A 69 -10.72 0.82 -5.12
CA ARG A 69 -12.13 1.20 -5.01
C ARG A 69 -12.89 0.27 -4.07
N LEU A 70 -12.66 -1.03 -4.18
CA LEU A 70 -13.29 -2.01 -3.30
C LEU A 70 -12.81 -1.90 -1.85
N LEU A 71 -11.51 -1.69 -1.63
CA LEU A 71 -10.97 -1.51 -0.29
C LEU A 71 -11.55 -0.27 0.40
N LYS A 72 -11.75 0.82 -0.35
CA LYS A 72 -12.34 2.04 0.18
C LYS A 72 -13.80 1.87 0.56
N GLN A 73 -14.52 0.93 -0.06
CA GLN A 73 -15.90 0.60 0.36
C GLN A 73 -15.93 -0.09 1.71
N VAL A 74 -14.90 -0.87 2.04
CA VAL A 74 -14.79 -1.54 3.33
C VAL A 74 -14.24 -0.61 4.40
N LYS A 75 -13.23 0.18 4.05
CA LYS A 75 -12.54 1.08 4.97
C LYS A 75 -12.22 2.39 4.24
N ALA A 76 -13.16 3.34 4.32
CA ALA A 76 -13.12 4.58 3.52
C ALA A 76 -11.85 5.39 3.75
N MET A 77 -11.30 5.37 4.97
CA MET A 77 -10.13 6.17 5.33
C MET A 77 -8.80 5.44 5.16
N LEU A 78 -8.81 4.22 4.61
CA LEU A 78 -7.58 3.45 4.41
C LEU A 78 -6.70 4.14 3.38
N PRO A 79 -5.48 4.58 3.75
CA PRO A 79 -4.56 5.13 2.76
C PRO A 79 -4.07 4.03 1.82
N CYS A 80 -4.16 4.28 0.53
CA CYS A 80 -3.75 3.35 -0.52
C CYS A 80 -2.72 4.01 -1.42
N ILE A 81 -1.65 3.30 -1.72
CA ILE A 81 -0.58 3.73 -2.60
C ILE A 81 -0.55 2.78 -3.80
N LEU A 82 -0.71 3.33 -5.00
CA LEU A 82 -0.64 2.55 -6.24
C LEU A 82 0.78 2.56 -6.79
N MET A 83 1.17 1.44 -7.40
CA MET A 83 2.46 1.31 -8.08
C MET A 83 2.21 0.84 -9.51
N SER A 84 2.84 1.46 -10.49
CA SER A 84 2.62 1.13 -11.90
C SER A 84 3.91 1.24 -12.72
N ALA A 85 4.16 0.24 -13.56
CA ALA A 85 5.25 0.29 -14.54
C ALA A 85 4.91 1.24 -15.70
N ASN A 86 3.63 1.41 -15.99
CA ASN A 86 3.13 2.23 -17.08
C ASN A 86 2.28 3.39 -16.52
N LEU A 87 2.97 4.38 -15.95
CA LEU A 87 2.30 5.51 -15.32
C LEU A 87 2.07 6.61 -16.36
N ASP A 88 0.81 6.90 -16.66
CA ASP A 88 0.41 7.99 -17.54
C ASP A 88 -0.55 8.95 -16.83
N GLU A 89 -0.86 10.07 -17.50
CA GLU A 89 -1.72 11.10 -16.93
C GLU A 89 -3.12 10.58 -16.61
N ALA A 90 -3.66 9.69 -17.44
CA ALA A 90 -4.99 9.13 -17.22
C ALA A 90 -5.03 8.29 -15.94
N ILE A 91 -4.02 7.48 -15.70
CA ILE A 91 -3.92 6.67 -14.48
C ILE A 91 -3.79 7.57 -13.25
N ILE A 92 -2.95 8.62 -13.34
CA ILE A 92 -2.78 9.58 -12.23
C ILE A 92 -4.11 10.25 -11.89
N GLN A 93 -4.84 10.72 -12.90
CA GLN A 93 -6.14 11.37 -12.69
C GLN A 93 -7.16 10.41 -12.09
N GLN A 94 -7.24 9.17 -12.57
CA GLN A 94 -8.15 8.18 -12.03
C GLN A 94 -7.81 7.85 -10.57
N ALA A 95 -6.53 7.72 -10.26
CA ALA A 95 -6.09 7.46 -8.89
C ALA A 95 -6.48 8.60 -7.95
N GLN A 96 -6.35 9.85 -8.41
CA GLN A 96 -6.75 11.02 -7.63
C GLN A 96 -8.26 11.02 -7.37
N ARG A 97 -9.08 10.68 -8.38
CA ARG A 97 -10.53 10.59 -8.22
C ARG A 97 -10.95 9.52 -7.21
N GLU A 98 -10.20 8.44 -7.13
CA GLU A 98 -10.47 7.34 -6.19
C GLU A 98 -9.77 7.56 -4.85
N HIS A 99 -9.19 8.74 -4.63
CA HIS A 99 -8.55 9.12 -3.37
C HIS A 99 -7.35 8.25 -2.99
N ALA A 100 -6.55 7.81 -3.96
CA ALA A 100 -5.26 7.21 -3.67
C ALA A 100 -4.38 8.24 -2.96
N PHE A 101 -3.63 7.80 -1.97
CA PHE A 101 -2.71 8.71 -1.29
C PHE A 101 -1.59 9.14 -2.24
N SER A 102 -1.06 8.20 -3.00
CA SER A 102 0.02 8.47 -3.95
C SER A 102 0.06 7.40 -5.03
N VAL A 103 0.72 7.71 -6.13
CA VAL A 103 0.99 6.78 -7.23
C VAL A 103 2.48 6.82 -7.51
N LEU A 104 3.13 5.65 -7.46
CA LEU A 104 4.57 5.52 -7.67
C LEU A 104 4.86 4.78 -8.97
N ARG A 105 5.87 5.24 -9.69
CA ARG A 105 6.34 4.57 -10.90
C ARG A 105 7.30 3.43 -10.52
N LYS A 106 7.07 2.26 -11.07
CA LYS A 106 8.03 1.16 -10.97
C LYS A 106 9.18 1.36 -11.95
N PRO A 107 10.41 1.03 -11.61
CA PRO A 107 10.84 0.45 -10.34
C PRO A 107 10.84 1.49 -9.21
N VAL A 108 10.31 1.13 -8.04
CA VAL A 108 10.32 2.01 -6.88
C VAL A 108 11.63 1.82 -6.12
N THR A 109 12.22 2.92 -5.66
CA THR A 109 13.39 2.84 -4.79
C THR A 109 12.95 2.60 -3.36
N ARG A 110 13.85 2.01 -2.56
CA ARG A 110 13.62 1.81 -1.13
C ARG A 110 13.28 3.14 -0.44
N LEU A 111 14.03 4.19 -0.76
CA LEU A 111 13.82 5.50 -0.16
C LEU A 111 12.45 6.08 -0.53
N GLN A 112 12.06 6.00 -1.80
CA GLN A 112 10.74 6.50 -2.24
C GLN A 112 9.61 5.82 -1.46
N ILE A 113 9.61 4.48 -1.43
CA ILE A 113 8.48 3.75 -0.88
C ILE A 113 8.40 3.90 0.64
N THR A 114 9.55 3.93 1.32
CA THR A 114 9.56 4.11 2.76
C THR A 114 9.13 5.52 3.15
N CYS A 115 9.53 6.55 2.40
CA CYS A 115 9.11 7.93 2.64
C CYS A 115 7.60 8.10 2.44
N VAL A 116 7.05 7.56 1.36
CA VAL A 116 5.62 7.73 1.05
C VAL A 116 4.76 6.99 2.07
N VAL A 117 5.15 5.79 2.47
CA VAL A 117 4.45 5.03 3.52
C VAL A 117 4.42 5.82 4.83
N ARG A 118 5.57 6.35 5.23
CA ARG A 118 5.67 7.16 6.46
C ARG A 118 4.76 8.39 6.39
N GLN A 119 4.78 9.11 5.28
CA GLN A 119 3.91 10.29 5.09
C GLN A 119 2.43 9.91 5.16
N ALA A 120 2.04 8.80 4.56
CA ALA A 120 0.65 8.35 4.57
C ALA A 120 0.19 8.02 6.00
N LEU A 121 1.02 7.35 6.77
CA LEU A 121 0.69 7.00 8.15
C LEU A 121 0.65 8.24 9.05
N GLU A 122 1.52 9.20 8.84
CA GLU A 122 1.48 10.47 9.56
C GLU A 122 0.17 11.21 9.30
N ARG A 123 -0.23 11.31 8.04
CA ARG A 123 -1.45 12.05 7.67
C ARG A 123 -2.72 11.34 8.10
N ALA A 124 -2.78 10.02 7.92
CA ALA A 124 -4.00 9.27 8.22
C ALA A 124 -4.22 9.04 9.71
N TYR A 125 -3.13 8.84 10.47
CA TYR A 125 -3.22 8.39 11.85
C TYR A 125 -2.40 9.22 12.83
N ASN A 126 -1.74 10.28 12.37
CA ASN A 126 -0.80 11.03 13.18
C ASN A 126 0.27 10.13 13.81
N TRP A 127 0.65 9.08 13.10
CA TRP A 127 1.68 8.14 13.53
C TRP A 127 3.05 8.61 13.06
N HIS A 128 4.02 8.56 13.95
CA HIS A 128 5.40 8.92 13.65
C HIS A 128 6.31 7.72 13.90
N ALA A 129 7.20 7.44 12.94
CA ALA A 129 8.20 6.42 13.09
C ALA A 129 9.13 6.77 14.24
N GLY A 130 9.53 5.76 15.03
CA GLY A 130 10.54 5.95 16.06
C GLY A 130 11.90 6.33 15.46
N PRO A 131 12.92 6.53 16.32
CA PRO A 131 14.26 6.84 15.84
C PRO A 131 14.75 5.78 14.85
N ALA A 132 15.52 6.24 13.84
CA ALA A 132 16.06 5.33 12.84
C ALA A 132 16.91 4.25 13.53
N ARG A 133 16.63 3.00 13.19
CA ARG A 133 17.43 1.89 13.68
C ARG A 133 18.70 1.78 12.85
N SER A 134 19.79 1.76 13.53
CA SER A 134 21.09 1.57 12.89
C SER A 134 21.31 0.11 12.48
#